data_03011d0c3017abe5ac0465e1606a804b
#
_entry.id   03011d0c3017abe5ac0465e1606a804b
#
_cell.length_a   1.000
_cell.length_b   1.000
_cell.length_c   1.000
_cell.angle_alpha   90.00
_cell.angle_beta   90.00
_cell.angle_gamma   90.00
#
_symmetry.space_group_name_H-M   'P 1'
#
loop_
_entity.id
_entity.type
_entity.pdbx_description
1 polymer ?
#
loop_
_entity_poly.entity_id
_entity_poly.type
_entity_poly.pdbx_seq_one_letter_code
_entity_poly.pdbx_strand_id
1 'polypeptide(L)'
;MTEYPAPAAALVTTLTAAAAAEPGRAVAFQGAPGAYSHQAMREAFPDALPLPCFAFDDAIAAVQSGAADCAVIPIENSLHGRVADIHFLLPESGLSITGEHFVRVRHCLLGVPGTRRDTVTTAVSHPQALGQCRRRLREWGIVPEAYADTAAAAALIAAERDPARAAVASRLAAGLYGLDVLAEGIEDEAHNTTRFVVLARQPRAVEKGSPVMTSLLFEVRSVPAALFKALGGFATNGVNLTKLESYLKGGAFAAAEFYADIEGSPADPAVARALDELRYHSEWVRVLGTYPQARSRGGAG
;
A
#
# COMPACT_ATOMS: atom_id res chain seq x y z
N MET A 1 -15.89 5.14 -13.30
CA MET A 1 -15.63 4.06 -14.30
C MET A 1 -15.66 2.78 -13.50
N THR A 2 -16.58 1.89 -13.83
CA THR A 2 -16.80 0.62 -13.12
C THR A 2 -16.11 -0.56 -13.82
N GLU A 3 -15.37 -0.34 -14.90
CA GLU A 3 -14.73 -1.40 -15.69
C GLU A 3 -13.30 -1.00 -16.10
N TYR A 4 -12.41 -2.00 -16.11
CA TYR A 4 -11.06 -1.85 -16.63
C TYR A 4 -11.07 -1.80 -18.18
N PRO A 5 -10.09 -1.13 -18.84
CA PRO A 5 -9.85 -1.29 -20.26
C PRO A 5 -9.69 -2.75 -20.65
N ALA A 6 -10.09 -3.11 -21.90
CA ALA A 6 -10.16 -4.51 -22.35
C ALA A 6 -8.89 -5.35 -22.08
N PRO A 7 -7.64 -4.84 -22.28
CA PRO A 7 -6.45 -5.62 -21.97
C PRO A 7 -6.31 -5.92 -20.46
N ALA A 8 -6.67 -4.97 -19.59
CA ALA A 8 -6.64 -5.19 -18.15
C ALA A 8 -7.75 -6.15 -17.71
N ALA A 9 -8.96 -6.01 -18.25
CA ALA A 9 -10.10 -6.89 -17.96
C ALA A 9 -9.79 -8.36 -18.33
N ALA A 10 -9.14 -8.60 -19.46
CA ALA A 10 -8.72 -9.93 -19.89
C ALA A 10 -7.71 -10.55 -18.91
N LEU A 11 -6.72 -9.75 -18.46
CA LEU A 11 -5.74 -10.20 -17.45
C LEU A 11 -6.42 -10.45 -16.09
N VAL A 12 -7.32 -9.59 -15.64
CA VAL A 12 -8.09 -9.78 -14.41
C VAL A 12 -8.83 -11.11 -14.47
N THR A 13 -9.54 -11.39 -15.56
CA THR A 13 -10.26 -12.66 -15.74
C THR A 13 -9.33 -13.86 -15.63
N THR A 14 -8.19 -13.83 -16.31
CA THR A 14 -7.22 -14.93 -16.31
C THR A 14 -6.60 -15.13 -14.92
N LEU A 15 -6.17 -14.07 -14.26
CA LEU A 15 -5.54 -14.15 -12.94
C LEU A 15 -6.52 -14.57 -11.85
N THR A 16 -7.76 -14.07 -11.91
CA THR A 16 -8.81 -14.46 -10.97
C THR A 16 -9.16 -15.95 -11.11
N ALA A 17 -9.24 -16.46 -12.34
CA ALA A 17 -9.47 -17.88 -12.56
C ALA A 17 -8.32 -18.77 -12.01
N ALA A 18 -7.06 -18.34 -12.20
CA ALA A 18 -5.90 -19.05 -11.65
C ALA A 18 -5.90 -19.03 -10.11
N ALA A 19 -6.17 -17.88 -9.50
CA ALA A 19 -6.27 -17.72 -8.04
C ALA A 19 -7.41 -18.57 -7.46
N ALA A 20 -8.55 -18.61 -8.13
CA ALA A 20 -9.72 -19.41 -7.70
C ALA A 20 -9.45 -20.92 -7.73
N ALA A 21 -8.54 -21.40 -8.58
CA ALA A 21 -8.15 -22.81 -8.64
C ALA A 21 -7.27 -23.22 -7.43
N GLU A 22 -6.48 -22.32 -6.88
CA GLU A 22 -5.57 -22.55 -5.75
C GLU A 22 -5.64 -21.41 -4.72
N PRO A 23 -6.76 -21.23 -3.98
CA PRO A 23 -6.94 -20.10 -3.07
C PRO A 23 -5.87 -19.98 -1.98
N GLY A 24 -5.29 -21.10 -1.53
CA GLY A 24 -4.22 -21.14 -0.54
C GLY A 24 -2.88 -20.56 -1.05
N ARG A 25 -2.75 -20.34 -2.37
CA ARG A 25 -1.61 -19.66 -2.99
C ARG A 25 -1.97 -18.28 -3.52
N ALA A 26 -3.25 -17.91 -3.46
CA ALA A 26 -3.70 -16.62 -3.96
C ALA A 26 -3.33 -15.50 -2.98
N VAL A 27 -2.79 -14.40 -3.52
CA VAL A 27 -2.50 -13.17 -2.78
C VAL A 27 -3.25 -12.02 -3.44
N ALA A 28 -4.17 -11.42 -2.68
CA ALA A 28 -4.98 -10.31 -3.15
C ALA A 28 -4.20 -8.99 -3.14
N PHE A 29 -4.47 -8.13 -4.11
CA PHE A 29 -3.95 -6.76 -4.16
C PHE A 29 -4.99 -5.84 -4.82
N GLN A 30 -4.98 -4.55 -4.46
CA GLN A 30 -5.87 -3.57 -5.06
C GLN A 30 -5.26 -2.97 -6.33
N GLY A 31 -6.09 -2.78 -7.37
CA GLY A 31 -5.75 -2.12 -8.62
C GLY A 31 -5.65 -3.08 -9.82
N ALA A 32 -5.47 -2.51 -11.00
CA ALA A 32 -5.27 -3.28 -12.22
C ALA A 32 -3.96 -4.08 -12.20
N PRO A 33 -3.87 -5.20 -12.93
CA PRO A 33 -2.60 -5.90 -13.14
C PRO A 33 -1.52 -4.93 -13.63
N GLY A 34 -0.36 -4.91 -12.96
CA GLY A 34 0.71 -3.94 -13.24
C GLY A 34 0.74 -2.74 -12.30
N ALA A 35 -0.24 -2.56 -11.41
CA ALA A 35 -0.19 -1.55 -10.36
C ALA A 35 0.97 -1.78 -9.39
N TYR A 36 1.36 -0.77 -8.61
CA TYR A 36 2.42 -0.91 -7.59
C TYR A 36 2.05 -1.92 -6.50
N SER A 37 0.76 -2.11 -6.22
CA SER A 37 0.28 -3.17 -5.33
C SER A 37 0.55 -4.57 -5.91
N HIS A 38 0.39 -4.75 -7.24
CA HIS A 38 0.79 -5.99 -7.92
C HIS A 38 2.30 -6.20 -7.87
N GLN A 39 3.09 -5.15 -8.07
CA GLN A 39 4.55 -5.22 -7.92
C GLN A 39 4.95 -5.63 -6.50
N ALA A 40 4.37 -4.98 -5.47
CA ALA A 40 4.60 -5.31 -4.07
C ALA A 40 4.27 -6.78 -3.75
N MET A 41 3.14 -7.25 -4.26
CA MET A 41 2.71 -8.64 -4.12
C MET A 41 3.73 -9.60 -4.74
N ARG A 42 4.19 -9.35 -5.97
CA ARG A 42 5.17 -10.21 -6.66
C ARG A 42 6.55 -10.22 -6.00
N GLU A 43 6.97 -9.06 -5.47
CA GLU A 43 8.25 -8.97 -4.75
C GLU A 43 8.21 -9.70 -3.40
N ALA A 44 7.09 -9.57 -2.66
CA ALA A 44 6.92 -10.21 -1.36
C ALA A 44 6.60 -11.72 -1.47
N PHE A 45 5.92 -12.13 -2.55
CA PHE A 45 5.42 -13.49 -2.78
C PHE A 45 5.63 -13.93 -4.23
N PRO A 46 6.90 -14.20 -4.65
CA PRO A 46 7.22 -14.46 -6.06
C PRO A 46 6.53 -15.69 -6.67
N ASP A 47 6.20 -16.68 -5.82
CA ASP A 47 5.56 -17.95 -6.25
C ASP A 47 4.05 -17.96 -6.07
N ALA A 48 3.45 -16.88 -5.57
CA ALA A 48 2.03 -16.80 -5.32
C ALA A 48 1.24 -16.45 -6.58
N LEU A 49 -0.05 -16.77 -6.55
CA LEU A 49 -1.00 -16.42 -7.60
C LEU A 49 -1.62 -15.05 -7.34
N PRO A 50 -1.45 -14.08 -8.23
CA PRO A 50 -2.01 -12.74 -8.03
C PRO A 50 -3.52 -12.74 -8.19
N LEU A 51 -4.23 -12.19 -7.19
CA LEU A 51 -5.68 -11.96 -7.24
C LEU A 51 -5.94 -10.44 -7.29
N PRO A 52 -6.17 -9.87 -8.48
CA PRO A 52 -6.48 -8.46 -8.62
C PRO A 52 -7.88 -8.15 -8.08
N CYS A 53 -7.98 -7.12 -7.24
CA CYS A 53 -9.22 -6.63 -6.65
C CYS A 53 -9.43 -5.17 -7.07
N PHE A 54 -10.67 -4.77 -7.33
CA PHE A 54 -10.96 -3.42 -7.80
C PHE A 54 -10.75 -2.38 -6.69
N ALA A 55 -11.27 -2.68 -5.50
CA ALA A 55 -11.18 -1.82 -4.32
C ALA A 55 -10.44 -2.52 -3.16
N PHE A 56 -10.12 -1.76 -2.11
CA PHE A 56 -9.49 -2.31 -0.90
C PHE A 56 -10.42 -3.27 -0.16
N ASP A 57 -11.71 -2.96 -0.11
CA ASP A 57 -12.75 -3.81 0.52
C ASP A 57 -12.83 -5.17 -0.17
N ASP A 58 -12.70 -5.23 -1.52
CA ASP A 58 -12.69 -6.48 -2.27
C ASP A 58 -11.48 -7.34 -1.89
N ALA A 59 -10.30 -6.71 -1.72
CA ALA A 59 -9.09 -7.43 -1.32
C ALA A 59 -9.20 -7.97 0.11
N ILE A 60 -9.77 -7.19 1.03
CA ILE A 60 -10.07 -7.61 2.41
C ILE A 60 -11.09 -8.77 2.40
N ALA A 61 -12.19 -8.62 1.66
CA ALA A 61 -13.24 -9.63 1.54
C ALA A 61 -12.71 -10.95 0.95
N ALA A 62 -11.78 -10.88 -0.02
CA ALA A 62 -11.13 -12.07 -0.58
C ALA A 62 -10.35 -12.87 0.48
N VAL A 63 -9.67 -12.18 1.40
CA VAL A 63 -8.98 -12.84 2.52
C VAL A 63 -9.96 -13.38 3.55
N GLN A 64 -10.98 -12.60 3.92
CA GLN A 64 -12.01 -12.99 4.90
C GLN A 64 -12.76 -14.24 4.45
N SER A 65 -13.16 -14.31 3.17
CA SER A 65 -13.87 -15.46 2.58
C SER A 65 -12.98 -16.68 2.32
N GLY A 66 -11.65 -16.53 2.35
CA GLY A 66 -10.71 -17.58 2.00
C GLY A 66 -10.44 -17.72 0.50
N ALA A 67 -10.89 -16.80 -0.33
CA ALA A 67 -10.56 -16.72 -1.75
C ALA A 67 -9.07 -16.35 -1.98
N ALA A 68 -8.42 -15.74 -0.98
CA ALA A 68 -6.99 -15.53 -0.91
C ALA A 68 -6.42 -15.92 0.46
N ASP A 69 -5.15 -16.33 0.50
CA ASP A 69 -4.42 -16.59 1.75
C ASP A 69 -4.14 -15.29 2.50
N CYS A 70 -3.72 -14.27 1.79
CA CYS A 70 -3.45 -12.94 2.34
C CYS A 70 -3.68 -11.83 1.28
N ALA A 71 -3.59 -10.58 1.73
CA ALA A 71 -3.63 -9.40 0.86
C ALA A 71 -2.43 -8.50 1.10
N VAL A 72 -1.90 -7.89 0.02
CA VAL A 72 -0.84 -6.88 0.07
C VAL A 72 -1.46 -5.52 -0.19
N ILE A 73 -1.52 -4.67 0.83
CA ILE A 73 -2.28 -3.42 0.85
C ILE A 73 -1.35 -2.24 1.18
N PRO A 74 -1.35 -1.15 0.38
CA PRO A 74 -0.56 0.03 0.69
C PRO A 74 -1.11 0.75 1.93
N ILE A 75 -0.23 1.08 2.89
CA ILE A 75 -0.65 1.79 4.10
C ILE A 75 -0.13 3.23 4.18
N GLU A 76 1.03 3.47 3.61
CA GLU A 76 1.64 4.80 3.58
C GLU A 76 2.61 4.98 2.42
N ASN A 77 2.79 6.25 2.02
CA ASN A 77 3.76 6.65 1.02
C ASN A 77 4.66 7.76 1.58
N SER A 78 5.96 7.70 1.31
CA SER A 78 6.95 8.62 1.89
C SER A 78 6.78 10.10 1.49
N LEU A 79 6.07 10.38 0.39
CA LEU A 79 5.81 11.75 -0.09
C LEU A 79 4.40 12.24 0.22
N HIS A 80 3.41 11.33 0.27
CA HIS A 80 1.99 11.69 0.39
C HIS A 80 1.37 11.30 1.73
N GLY A 81 2.15 10.65 2.60
CA GLY A 81 1.67 10.20 3.91
C GLY A 81 0.75 8.99 3.82
N ARG A 82 -0.29 8.97 4.65
CA ARG A 82 -1.22 7.84 4.79
C ARG A 82 -2.06 7.58 3.53
N VAL A 83 -2.38 6.30 3.29
CA VAL A 83 -3.46 5.90 2.38
C VAL A 83 -4.76 5.91 3.17
N ALA A 84 -5.57 6.97 2.98
CA ALA A 84 -6.69 7.29 3.87
C ALA A 84 -7.70 6.15 4.03
N ASP A 85 -8.15 5.55 2.92
CA ASP A 85 -9.23 4.57 2.92
C ASP A 85 -8.92 3.32 3.74
N ILE A 86 -7.67 2.82 3.66
CA ILE A 86 -7.29 1.59 4.36
C ILE A 86 -7.34 1.74 5.89
N HIS A 87 -7.11 2.93 6.39
CA HIS A 87 -7.15 3.19 7.82
C HIS A 87 -8.56 3.11 8.42
N PHE A 88 -9.59 3.28 7.60
CA PHE A 88 -10.98 3.04 8.02
C PHE A 88 -11.38 1.58 7.89
N LEU A 89 -10.87 0.88 6.87
CA LEU A 89 -11.21 -0.51 6.58
C LEU A 89 -10.47 -1.51 7.47
N LEU A 90 -9.21 -1.23 7.79
CA LEU A 90 -8.35 -2.14 8.54
C LEU A 90 -8.89 -2.46 9.95
N PRO A 91 -9.39 -1.50 10.76
CA PRO A 91 -9.95 -1.79 12.07
C PRO A 91 -11.15 -2.74 12.04
N GLU A 92 -11.98 -2.61 11.01
CA GLU A 92 -13.24 -3.38 10.86
C GLU A 92 -13.02 -4.72 10.15
N SER A 93 -11.84 -4.92 9.53
CA SER A 93 -11.55 -6.11 8.73
C SER A 93 -11.50 -7.41 9.53
N GLY A 94 -11.17 -7.35 10.82
CA GLY A 94 -10.88 -8.54 11.63
C GLY A 94 -9.63 -9.31 11.21
N LEU A 95 -8.86 -8.77 10.25
CA LEU A 95 -7.61 -9.37 9.78
C LEU A 95 -6.42 -8.93 10.62
N SER A 96 -5.37 -9.73 10.60
CA SER A 96 -4.10 -9.44 11.28
C SER A 96 -3.04 -8.98 10.29
N ILE A 97 -2.26 -7.98 10.67
CA ILE A 97 -1.03 -7.62 9.95
C ILE A 97 0.04 -8.69 10.26
N THR A 98 0.53 -9.35 9.23
CA THR A 98 1.50 -10.46 9.36
C THR A 98 2.85 -10.18 8.71
N GLY A 99 2.99 -9.03 8.07
CA GLY A 99 4.23 -8.61 7.42
C GLY A 99 4.11 -7.22 6.83
N GLU A 100 5.24 -6.73 6.33
CA GLU A 100 5.33 -5.49 5.58
C GLU A 100 6.29 -5.63 4.40
N HIS A 101 6.09 -4.83 3.37
CA HIS A 101 6.98 -4.74 2.22
C HIS A 101 7.09 -3.28 1.75
N PHE A 102 8.25 -2.90 1.21
CA PHE A 102 8.52 -1.54 0.75
C PHE A 102 8.86 -1.55 -0.73
N VAL A 103 8.07 -0.83 -1.53
CA VAL A 103 8.31 -0.67 -2.96
C VAL A 103 8.76 0.75 -3.24
N ARG A 104 9.91 0.89 -3.88
CA ARG A 104 10.30 2.17 -4.45
C ARG A 104 9.45 2.45 -5.68
N VAL A 105 8.70 3.55 -5.66
CA VAL A 105 7.87 3.97 -6.79
C VAL A 105 8.78 4.58 -7.85
N ARG A 106 8.90 3.91 -8.99
CA ARG A 106 9.63 4.39 -10.18
C ARG A 106 8.67 4.45 -11.35
N HIS A 107 8.41 5.67 -11.79
CA HIS A 107 7.52 5.87 -12.92
C HIS A 107 8.24 5.77 -14.25
N CYS A 108 7.58 5.08 -15.20
CA CYS A 108 8.00 5.00 -16.58
C CYS A 108 6.98 5.73 -17.46
N LEU A 109 7.46 6.36 -18.54
CA LEU A 109 6.62 6.78 -19.66
C LEU A 109 6.51 5.60 -20.61
N LEU A 110 5.30 5.11 -20.85
CA LEU A 110 5.01 3.91 -21.62
C LEU A 110 4.21 4.26 -22.87
N GLY A 111 4.68 3.84 -24.03
CA GLY A 111 3.99 4.04 -25.32
C GLY A 111 3.77 2.73 -26.07
N VAL A 112 2.95 2.76 -27.10
CA VAL A 112 2.80 1.60 -27.99
C VAL A 112 4.11 1.28 -28.72
N PRO A 113 4.35 0.01 -29.12
CA PRO A 113 5.60 -0.39 -29.76
C PRO A 113 5.96 0.51 -30.95
N GLY A 114 7.21 0.96 -30.98
CA GLY A 114 7.74 1.84 -32.03
C GLY A 114 7.45 3.33 -31.81
N THR A 115 6.76 3.72 -30.75
CA THR A 115 6.56 5.13 -30.38
C THR A 115 7.87 5.78 -30.00
N ARG A 116 8.10 6.99 -30.47
CA ARG A 116 9.21 7.84 -30.04
C ARG A 116 8.73 8.83 -28.98
N ARG A 117 9.53 9.07 -27.94
CA ARG A 117 9.16 10.01 -26.86
C ARG A 117 8.84 11.41 -27.39
N ASP A 118 9.54 11.88 -28.43
CA ASP A 118 9.37 13.21 -29.01
C ASP A 118 8.06 13.39 -29.82
N THR A 119 7.35 12.30 -30.11
CA THR A 119 6.04 12.32 -30.74
C THR A 119 4.87 12.28 -29.75
N VAL A 120 5.16 12.00 -28.46
CA VAL A 120 4.13 11.93 -27.41
C VAL A 120 3.69 13.35 -27.02
N THR A 121 2.39 13.59 -27.09
CA THR A 121 1.77 14.87 -26.71
C THR A 121 0.98 14.79 -25.43
N THR A 122 0.50 13.59 -25.04
CA THR A 122 -0.36 13.39 -23.86
C THR A 122 0.13 12.22 -23.02
N ALA A 123 0.19 12.42 -21.70
CA ALA A 123 0.49 11.37 -20.72
C ALA A 123 -0.71 11.12 -19.81
N VAL A 124 -1.18 9.87 -19.79
CA VAL A 124 -2.37 9.41 -19.05
C VAL A 124 -1.95 8.68 -17.80
N SER A 125 -2.48 9.02 -16.62
CA SER A 125 -2.25 8.28 -15.39
C SER A 125 -3.15 8.75 -14.25
N HIS A 126 -3.03 8.09 -13.10
CA HIS A 126 -3.60 8.58 -11.84
C HIS A 126 -3.06 9.98 -11.50
N PRO A 127 -3.90 10.91 -11.02
CA PRO A 127 -3.51 12.30 -10.74
C PRO A 127 -2.25 12.42 -9.85
N GLN A 128 -2.11 11.53 -8.87
CA GLN A 128 -0.95 11.51 -7.99
C GLN A 128 0.35 11.17 -8.74
N ALA A 129 0.33 10.20 -9.64
CA ALA A 129 1.50 9.82 -10.46
C ALA A 129 1.88 10.94 -11.43
N LEU A 130 0.88 11.58 -12.07
CA LEU A 130 1.10 12.75 -12.93
C LEU A 130 1.72 13.91 -12.13
N GLY A 131 1.23 14.15 -10.92
CA GLY A 131 1.78 15.17 -10.00
C GLY A 131 3.24 14.92 -9.65
N GLN A 132 3.61 13.64 -9.44
CA GLN A 132 4.99 13.21 -9.14
C GLN A 132 5.94 13.32 -10.34
N CYS A 133 5.43 13.40 -11.57
CA CYS A 133 6.21 13.52 -12.79
C CYS A 133 6.05 14.90 -13.46
N ARG A 134 5.47 15.87 -12.74
CA ARG A 134 5.03 17.15 -13.30
C ARG A 134 6.14 17.94 -13.97
N ARG A 135 7.32 18.01 -13.37
CA ARG A 135 8.47 18.74 -13.88
C ARG A 135 8.94 18.14 -15.21
N ARG A 136 9.10 16.82 -15.23
CA ARG A 136 9.58 16.09 -16.42
C ARG A 136 8.59 16.16 -17.58
N LEU A 137 7.29 15.98 -17.33
CA LEU A 137 6.26 16.10 -18.35
C LEU A 137 6.22 17.51 -18.95
N ARG A 138 6.37 18.56 -18.13
CA ARG A 138 6.44 19.95 -18.58
C ARG A 138 7.67 20.20 -19.45
N GLU A 139 8.85 19.73 -19.05
CA GLU A 139 10.10 19.84 -19.82
C GLU A 139 9.96 19.22 -21.22
N TRP A 140 9.16 18.17 -21.36
CA TRP A 140 8.92 17.51 -22.63
C TRP A 140 7.73 18.07 -23.42
N GLY A 141 7.00 19.04 -22.89
CA GLY A 141 5.80 19.59 -23.51
C GLY A 141 4.62 18.62 -23.54
N ILE A 142 4.61 17.59 -22.68
CA ILE A 142 3.58 16.55 -22.61
C ILE A 142 2.46 17.01 -21.68
N VAL A 143 1.21 16.96 -22.16
CA VAL A 143 0.02 17.35 -21.41
C VAL A 143 -0.45 16.18 -20.52
N PRO A 144 -0.59 16.37 -19.18
CA PRO A 144 -1.11 15.32 -18.31
C PRO A 144 -2.63 15.17 -18.45
N GLU A 145 -3.11 13.92 -18.55
CA GLU A 145 -4.53 13.55 -18.57
C GLU A 145 -4.83 12.58 -17.42
N ALA A 146 -5.79 12.92 -16.55
CA ALA A 146 -6.13 12.12 -15.40
C ALA A 146 -6.90 10.84 -15.75
N TYR A 147 -6.52 9.73 -15.13
CA TYR A 147 -7.19 8.44 -15.21
C TYR A 147 -7.30 7.79 -13.82
N ALA A 148 -8.14 6.76 -13.71
CA ALA A 148 -8.47 6.17 -12.39
C ALA A 148 -7.29 5.44 -11.71
N ASP A 149 -6.42 4.78 -12.51
CA ASP A 149 -5.34 3.91 -12.02
C ASP A 149 -4.15 3.97 -12.98
N THR A 150 -2.91 3.89 -12.49
CA THR A 150 -1.69 3.94 -13.29
C THR A 150 -1.56 2.77 -14.28
N ALA A 151 -1.87 1.56 -13.84
CA ALA A 151 -1.77 0.36 -14.67
C ALA A 151 -2.97 0.25 -15.62
N ALA A 152 -4.16 0.69 -15.19
CA ALA A 152 -5.32 0.80 -16.07
C ALA A 152 -5.08 1.85 -17.18
N ALA A 153 -4.37 2.94 -16.91
CA ALA A 153 -3.93 3.88 -17.93
C ALA A 153 -2.99 3.21 -18.96
N ALA A 154 -2.04 2.37 -18.51
CA ALA A 154 -1.21 1.59 -19.43
C ALA A 154 -2.03 0.63 -20.30
N ALA A 155 -3.02 -0.05 -19.72
CA ALA A 155 -3.95 -0.88 -20.47
C ALA A 155 -4.77 -0.09 -21.50
N LEU A 156 -5.19 1.14 -21.16
CA LEU A 156 -5.88 2.04 -22.07
C LEU A 156 -5.00 2.38 -23.28
N ILE A 157 -3.75 2.80 -23.04
CA ILE A 157 -2.80 3.10 -24.13
C ILE A 157 -2.57 1.89 -25.04
N ALA A 158 -2.46 0.69 -24.47
CA ALA A 158 -2.33 -0.55 -25.23
C ALA A 158 -3.58 -0.84 -26.11
N ALA A 159 -4.77 -0.47 -25.64
CA ALA A 159 -6.02 -0.63 -26.40
C ALA A 159 -6.19 0.41 -27.52
N GLU A 160 -5.86 1.68 -27.23
CA GLU A 160 -6.02 2.80 -28.17
C GLU A 160 -5.04 2.74 -29.35
N ARG A 161 -3.82 2.26 -29.10
CA ARG A 161 -2.73 2.18 -30.09
C ARG A 161 -2.37 3.51 -30.74
N ASP A 162 -2.56 4.61 -30.03
CA ASP A 162 -2.22 5.95 -30.51
C ASP A 162 -0.76 6.30 -30.11
N PRO A 163 0.17 6.51 -31.07
CA PRO A 163 1.56 6.85 -30.76
C PRO A 163 1.74 8.26 -30.20
N ALA A 164 0.72 9.13 -30.24
CA ALA A 164 0.76 10.44 -29.62
C ALA A 164 0.41 10.41 -28.13
N ARG A 165 -0.06 9.28 -27.62
CA ARG A 165 -0.45 9.07 -26.22
C ARG A 165 0.48 8.09 -25.52
N ALA A 166 0.77 8.34 -24.25
CA ALA A 166 1.59 7.46 -23.42
C ALA A 166 0.96 7.32 -22.01
N ALA A 167 1.31 6.27 -21.28
CA ALA A 167 0.94 6.13 -19.87
C ALA A 167 2.12 6.44 -18.96
N VAL A 168 1.84 7.01 -17.78
CA VAL A 168 2.78 7.04 -16.66
C VAL A 168 2.43 5.89 -15.72
N ALA A 169 3.26 4.83 -15.70
CA ALA A 169 2.99 3.62 -14.93
C ALA A 169 4.27 2.90 -14.51
N SER A 170 4.13 1.73 -13.87
CA SER A 170 5.25 0.88 -13.49
C SER A 170 5.86 0.18 -14.70
N ARG A 171 7.13 -0.25 -14.59
CA ARG A 171 7.76 -1.12 -15.59
C ARG A 171 7.03 -2.47 -15.73
N LEU A 172 6.42 -2.97 -14.65
CA LEU A 172 5.62 -4.18 -14.68
C LEU A 172 4.44 -4.05 -15.64
N ALA A 173 3.75 -2.90 -15.65
CA ALA A 173 2.64 -2.64 -16.57
C ALA A 173 3.11 -2.64 -18.04
N ALA A 174 4.31 -2.14 -18.34
CA ALA A 174 4.85 -2.21 -19.70
C ALA A 174 4.91 -3.66 -20.21
N GLY A 175 5.48 -4.57 -19.42
CA GLY A 175 5.59 -5.98 -19.80
C GLY A 175 4.25 -6.69 -19.93
N LEU A 176 3.29 -6.37 -19.05
CA LEU A 176 1.95 -7.01 -19.06
C LEU A 176 1.09 -6.56 -20.26
N TYR A 177 1.22 -5.32 -20.70
CA TYR A 177 0.40 -4.75 -21.77
C TYR A 177 1.14 -4.61 -23.11
N GLY A 178 2.37 -5.10 -23.21
CA GLY A 178 3.16 -5.07 -24.44
C GLY A 178 3.50 -3.65 -24.90
N LEU A 179 3.80 -2.75 -23.95
CA LEU A 179 4.20 -1.38 -24.23
C LEU A 179 5.72 -1.21 -24.16
N ASP A 180 6.24 -0.29 -24.98
CA ASP A 180 7.63 0.13 -24.91
C ASP A 180 7.85 1.15 -23.78
N VAL A 181 8.99 1.01 -23.09
CA VAL A 181 9.42 1.99 -22.07
C VAL A 181 10.17 3.11 -22.80
N LEU A 182 9.52 4.27 -22.93
CA LEU A 182 10.07 5.45 -23.62
C LEU A 182 11.04 6.24 -22.71
N ALA A 183 10.81 6.20 -21.41
CA ALA A 183 11.70 6.78 -20.40
C ALA A 183 11.44 6.12 -19.04
N GLU A 184 12.48 6.02 -18.19
CA GLU A 184 12.41 5.48 -16.84
C GLU A 184 12.83 6.52 -15.79
N GLY A 185 12.33 6.36 -14.55
CA GLY A 185 12.70 7.24 -13.44
C GLY A 185 12.30 8.68 -13.72
N ILE A 186 11.08 8.86 -14.21
CA ILE A 186 10.57 10.18 -14.60
C ILE A 186 9.94 10.94 -13.43
N GLU A 187 9.89 10.32 -12.25
CA GLU A 187 9.45 10.97 -11.01
C GLU A 187 10.38 12.14 -10.63
N ASP A 188 9.79 13.21 -10.09
CA ASP A 188 10.51 14.41 -9.68
C ASP A 188 11.36 14.20 -8.42
N GLU A 189 10.95 13.26 -7.55
CA GLU A 189 11.60 12.92 -6.28
C GLU A 189 12.06 11.47 -6.23
N ALA A 190 13.37 11.28 -6.14
CA ALA A 190 13.99 9.95 -6.25
C ALA A 190 13.73 9.01 -5.06
N HIS A 191 13.25 9.53 -3.91
CA HIS A 191 13.06 8.76 -2.67
C HIS A 191 11.62 8.31 -2.42
N ASN A 192 10.75 8.35 -3.43
CA ASN A 192 9.36 7.93 -3.34
C ASN A 192 9.27 6.42 -3.04
N THR A 193 8.76 6.08 -1.87
CA THR A 193 8.60 4.70 -1.42
C THR A 193 7.22 4.50 -0.82
N THR A 194 6.53 3.44 -1.21
CA THR A 194 5.27 3.02 -0.61
C THR A 194 5.51 1.82 0.30
N ARG A 195 4.99 1.89 1.51
CA ARG A 195 4.94 0.77 2.44
C ARG A 195 3.62 0.05 2.28
N PHE A 196 3.70 -1.26 2.15
CA PHE A 196 2.59 -2.20 2.09
C PHE A 196 2.58 -3.04 3.35
N VAL A 197 1.40 -3.42 3.81
CA VAL A 197 1.19 -4.42 4.87
C VAL A 197 0.58 -5.68 4.28
N VAL A 198 0.92 -6.81 4.88
CA VAL A 198 0.36 -8.12 4.55
C VAL A 198 -0.74 -8.42 5.55
N LEU A 199 -1.97 -8.57 5.07
CA LEU A 199 -3.14 -8.89 5.88
C LEU A 199 -3.51 -10.37 5.72
N ALA A 200 -3.72 -11.08 6.82
CA ALA A 200 -4.15 -12.47 6.84
C ALA A 200 -5.20 -12.73 7.91
N ARG A 201 -5.95 -13.84 7.79
CA ARG A 201 -6.99 -14.24 8.77
C ARG A 201 -6.43 -14.55 10.15
N GLN A 202 -5.22 -15.07 10.21
CA GLN A 202 -4.58 -15.47 11.46
C GLN A 202 -3.22 -14.78 11.61
N PRO A 203 -2.84 -14.39 12.83
CA PRO A 203 -1.48 -13.93 13.11
C PRO A 203 -0.47 -15.01 12.69
N ARG A 204 0.69 -14.58 12.21
CA ARG A 204 1.82 -15.48 11.96
C ARG A 204 2.81 -15.42 13.10
N ALA A 205 3.36 -16.56 13.47
CA ALA A 205 4.42 -16.60 14.47
C ALA A 205 5.66 -15.87 13.92
N VAL A 206 6.27 -15.04 14.78
CA VAL A 206 7.55 -14.39 14.49
C VAL A 206 8.69 -15.16 15.14
N GLU A 207 9.83 -15.20 14.48
CA GLU A 207 11.01 -15.86 15.01
C GLU A 207 11.53 -15.11 16.24
N LYS A 208 11.78 -15.86 17.32
CA LYS A 208 12.24 -15.28 18.58
C LYS A 208 13.61 -14.61 18.43
N GLY A 209 13.68 -13.33 18.80
CA GLY A 209 14.92 -12.55 18.72
C GLY A 209 15.13 -11.83 17.37
N SER A 210 14.24 -12.01 16.39
CA SER A 210 14.26 -11.19 15.19
C SER A 210 13.68 -9.79 15.45
N PRO A 211 14.15 -8.74 14.76
CA PRO A 211 13.54 -7.42 14.82
C PRO A 211 12.08 -7.49 14.33
N VAL A 212 11.17 -7.02 15.17
CA VAL A 212 9.73 -7.04 14.86
C VAL A 212 9.10 -5.67 15.04
N MET A 213 8.00 -5.47 14.34
CA MET A 213 7.09 -4.34 14.49
C MET A 213 5.78 -4.82 15.08
N THR A 214 5.17 -3.99 15.91
CA THR A 214 3.78 -4.18 16.35
C THR A 214 2.97 -2.97 15.94
N SER A 215 1.90 -3.21 15.17
CA SER A 215 0.91 -2.20 14.83
C SER A 215 -0.28 -2.31 15.74
N LEU A 216 -0.78 -1.16 16.20
CA LEU A 216 -1.88 -1.11 17.15
C LEU A 216 -2.81 0.07 16.88
N LEU A 217 -4.05 -0.08 17.32
CA LEU A 217 -5.06 0.96 17.40
C LEU A 217 -5.45 1.16 18.85
N PHE A 218 -5.71 2.41 19.22
CA PHE A 218 -6.24 2.72 20.55
C PHE A 218 -7.10 3.98 20.53
N GLU A 219 -8.04 4.04 21.45
CA GLU A 219 -8.88 5.21 21.69
C GLU A 219 -8.56 5.78 23.07
N VAL A 220 -8.19 7.06 23.11
CA VAL A 220 -7.94 7.73 24.39
C VAL A 220 -9.22 8.36 24.93
N ARG A 221 -9.30 8.47 26.26
CA ARG A 221 -10.37 9.20 26.92
C ARG A 221 -10.33 10.68 26.56
N SER A 222 -11.48 11.29 26.37
CA SER A 222 -11.59 12.73 26.04
C SER A 222 -11.38 13.59 27.28
N VAL A 223 -10.16 13.59 27.81
CA VAL A 223 -9.76 14.40 28.98
C VAL A 223 -8.41 15.09 28.70
N PRO A 224 -8.11 16.21 29.39
CA PRO A 224 -6.83 16.90 29.22
C PRO A 224 -5.63 16.00 29.41
N ALA A 225 -4.65 16.12 28.53
CA ALA A 225 -3.40 15.34 28.50
C ALA A 225 -3.58 13.81 28.31
N ALA A 226 -4.73 13.32 27.84
CA ALA A 226 -4.99 11.89 27.66
C ALA A 226 -3.95 11.22 26.76
N LEU A 227 -3.70 11.79 25.56
CA LEU A 227 -2.72 11.25 24.63
C LEU A 227 -1.30 11.25 25.21
N PHE A 228 -0.90 12.33 25.89
CA PHE A 228 0.40 12.42 26.54
C PHE A 228 0.60 11.29 27.57
N LYS A 229 -0.42 11.04 28.41
CA LYS A 229 -0.38 9.96 29.39
C LYS A 229 -0.37 8.58 28.75
N ALA A 230 -1.19 8.39 27.70
CA ALA A 230 -1.26 7.13 26.96
C ALA A 230 0.08 6.77 26.30
N LEU A 231 0.80 7.76 25.76
CA LEU A 231 2.11 7.54 25.15
C LEU A 231 3.28 7.51 26.13
N GLY A 232 3.08 7.96 27.36
CA GLY A 232 4.14 8.03 28.38
C GLY A 232 4.80 6.68 28.66
N GLY A 233 4.01 5.60 28.66
CA GLY A 233 4.50 4.24 28.88
C GLY A 233 5.54 3.77 27.87
N PHE A 234 5.46 4.22 26.61
CA PHE A 234 6.48 3.89 25.60
C PHE A 234 7.81 4.56 25.94
N ALA A 235 7.77 5.84 26.30
CA ALA A 235 8.97 6.58 26.66
C ALA A 235 9.64 6.02 27.95
N THR A 236 8.86 5.74 29.00
CA THR A 236 9.38 5.24 30.29
C THR A 236 9.94 3.82 30.21
N ASN A 237 9.45 3.01 29.26
CA ASN A 237 9.92 1.65 29.03
C ASN A 237 10.91 1.53 27.86
N GLY A 238 11.34 2.64 27.24
CA GLY A 238 12.32 2.63 26.14
C GLY A 238 11.82 1.97 24.87
N VAL A 239 10.52 2.00 24.60
CA VAL A 239 9.90 1.46 23.39
C VAL A 239 9.80 2.55 22.33
N ASN A 240 10.41 2.32 21.17
CA ASN A 240 10.40 3.28 20.07
C ASN A 240 9.05 3.25 19.33
N LEU A 241 8.42 4.44 19.20
CA LEU A 241 7.22 4.66 18.41
C LEU A 241 7.64 5.21 17.04
N THR A 242 7.44 4.44 15.99
CA THR A 242 7.90 4.81 14.63
C THR A 242 6.83 5.48 13.79
N LYS A 243 5.55 5.36 14.18
CA LYS A 243 4.41 5.98 13.52
C LYS A 243 3.31 6.27 14.53
N LEU A 244 2.66 7.42 14.35
CA LEU A 244 1.45 7.81 15.08
C LEU A 244 0.54 8.60 14.12
N GLU A 245 -0.68 8.13 13.94
CA GLU A 245 -1.72 8.77 13.13
C GLU A 245 -2.99 8.92 13.95
N SER A 246 -3.71 10.03 13.78
CA SER A 246 -4.98 10.26 14.47
C SER A 246 -6.18 10.19 13.53
N TYR A 247 -7.30 9.71 14.04
CA TYR A 247 -8.56 9.59 13.29
C TYR A 247 -9.71 10.29 14.02
N LEU A 248 -10.59 10.90 13.22
CA LEU A 248 -11.85 11.44 13.70
C LEU A 248 -12.89 10.33 13.76
N LYS A 249 -13.54 10.15 14.90
CA LYS A 249 -14.59 9.15 15.09
C LYS A 249 -15.96 9.75 14.86
N GLY A 250 -16.80 9.09 14.04
CA GLY A 250 -18.23 9.39 13.92
C GLY A 250 -18.56 10.81 13.46
N GLY A 251 -17.67 11.49 12.72
CA GLY A 251 -17.89 12.87 12.28
C GLY A 251 -17.68 13.93 13.38
N ALA A 252 -17.28 13.55 14.58
CA ALA A 252 -16.88 14.49 15.62
C ALA A 252 -15.50 15.09 15.27
N PHE A 253 -15.35 16.42 15.41
CA PHE A 253 -14.06 17.10 15.20
C PHE A 253 -13.10 16.93 16.39
N ALA A 254 -13.13 15.77 17.04
CA ALA A 254 -12.23 15.39 18.11
C ALA A 254 -11.53 14.09 17.73
N ALA A 255 -10.20 14.11 17.64
CA ALA A 255 -9.41 12.91 17.41
C ALA A 255 -9.43 12.07 18.69
N ALA A 256 -10.01 10.89 18.60
CA ALA A 256 -10.12 9.96 19.73
C ALA A 256 -9.37 8.65 19.44
N GLU A 257 -9.29 8.23 18.17
CA GLU A 257 -8.63 7.01 17.74
C GLU A 257 -7.25 7.28 17.15
N PHE A 258 -6.31 6.41 17.45
CA PHE A 258 -4.93 6.51 16.99
C PHE A 258 -4.44 5.17 16.48
N TYR A 259 -3.78 5.21 15.32
CA TYR A 259 -2.95 4.12 14.82
C TYR A 259 -1.50 4.39 15.22
N ALA A 260 -0.81 3.37 15.72
CA ALA A 260 0.61 3.46 16.03
C ALA A 260 1.37 2.21 15.59
N ASP A 261 2.62 2.43 15.16
CA ASP A 261 3.60 1.37 14.97
C ASP A 261 4.71 1.52 16.02
N ILE A 262 5.03 0.44 16.71
CA ILE A 262 6.11 0.37 17.69
C ILE A 262 7.11 -0.72 17.31
N GLU A 263 8.36 -0.53 17.70
CA GLU A 263 9.39 -1.56 17.63
C GLU A 263 9.27 -2.53 18.82
N GLY A 264 9.37 -3.83 18.54
CA GLY A 264 9.28 -4.88 19.54
C GLY A 264 7.95 -5.63 19.55
N SER A 265 7.93 -6.71 20.34
CA SER A 265 6.81 -7.63 20.48
C SER A 265 6.09 -7.42 21.81
N PRO A 266 4.75 -7.59 21.88
CA PRO A 266 4.03 -7.66 23.15
C PRO A 266 4.53 -8.73 24.12
N ALA A 267 5.30 -9.71 23.62
CA ALA A 267 5.97 -10.71 24.47
C ALA A 267 7.24 -10.17 25.15
N ASP A 268 7.77 -9.03 24.71
CA ASP A 268 8.94 -8.40 25.31
C ASP A 268 8.52 -7.65 26.60
N PRO A 269 9.23 -7.82 27.74
CA PRO A 269 8.79 -7.22 29.00
C PRO A 269 8.65 -5.70 28.97
N ALA A 270 9.47 -4.99 28.20
CA ALA A 270 9.39 -3.54 28.05
C ALA A 270 8.12 -3.13 27.28
N VAL A 271 7.84 -3.81 26.16
CA VAL A 271 6.64 -3.57 25.35
C VAL A 271 5.38 -3.95 26.13
N ALA A 272 5.39 -5.08 26.86
CA ALA A 272 4.26 -5.49 27.69
C ALA A 272 3.88 -4.41 28.71
N ARG A 273 4.87 -3.88 29.45
CA ARG A 273 4.63 -2.78 30.42
C ARG A 273 4.11 -1.52 29.74
N ALA A 274 4.70 -1.13 28.61
CA ALA A 274 4.23 0.04 27.85
C ALA A 274 2.78 -0.11 27.37
N LEU A 275 2.40 -1.30 26.92
CA LEU A 275 1.02 -1.61 26.51
C LEU A 275 0.04 -1.63 27.71
N ASP A 276 0.48 -2.07 28.89
CA ASP A 276 -0.35 -2.02 30.10
C ASP A 276 -0.62 -0.57 30.53
N GLU A 277 0.39 0.31 30.47
CA GLU A 277 0.20 1.75 30.72
C GLU A 277 -0.72 2.38 29.66
N LEU A 278 -0.54 2.02 28.37
CA LEU A 278 -1.43 2.47 27.29
C LEU A 278 -2.89 2.07 27.57
N ARG A 279 -3.14 0.80 27.93
CA ARG A 279 -4.48 0.29 28.26
C ARG A 279 -5.12 1.03 29.43
N TYR A 280 -4.32 1.35 30.45
CA TYR A 280 -4.82 2.09 31.62
C TYR A 280 -5.34 3.49 31.26
N HIS A 281 -4.71 4.17 30.31
CA HIS A 281 -5.05 5.53 29.88
C HIS A 281 -5.99 5.60 28.66
N SER A 282 -6.35 4.46 28.07
CA SER A 282 -7.20 4.36 26.88
C SER A 282 -8.58 3.78 27.22
N GLU A 283 -9.57 4.03 26.38
CA GLU A 283 -10.86 3.34 26.41
C GLU A 283 -10.69 1.88 25.97
N TRP A 284 -9.91 1.68 24.92
CA TRP A 284 -9.55 0.37 24.41
C TRP A 284 -8.22 0.44 23.65
N VAL A 285 -7.56 -0.73 23.54
CA VAL A 285 -6.34 -0.94 22.76
C VAL A 285 -6.49 -2.25 22.00
N ARG A 286 -6.22 -2.24 20.72
CA ARG A 286 -6.21 -3.42 19.82
C ARG A 286 -4.86 -3.55 19.14
N VAL A 287 -4.21 -4.68 19.29
CA VAL A 287 -3.04 -5.06 18.49
C VAL A 287 -3.54 -5.59 17.15
N LEU A 288 -3.14 -4.95 16.07
CA LEU A 288 -3.47 -5.36 14.70
C LEU A 288 -2.56 -6.47 14.20
N GLY A 289 -1.34 -6.54 14.74
CA GLY A 289 -0.40 -7.60 14.42
C GLY A 289 1.01 -7.29 14.90
N THR A 290 1.78 -8.36 15.06
CA THR A 290 3.24 -8.33 15.30
C THR A 290 3.88 -9.12 14.17
N TYR A 291 4.86 -8.52 13.48
CA TYR A 291 5.42 -9.05 12.24
C TYR A 291 6.89 -8.69 12.09
N PRO A 292 7.66 -9.46 11.28
CA PRO A 292 9.07 -9.16 11.02
C PRO A 292 9.25 -7.77 10.42
N GLN A 293 10.24 -7.04 10.90
CA GLN A 293 10.64 -5.76 10.36
C GLN A 293 11.32 -5.96 9.00
N ALA A 294 10.73 -5.42 7.91
CA ALA A 294 11.30 -5.60 6.57
C ALA A 294 12.56 -4.75 6.33
N ARG A 295 12.69 -3.63 7.06
CA ARG A 295 13.92 -2.80 7.06
C ARG A 295 14.10 -2.10 8.40
N SER A 296 15.36 -1.87 8.81
CA SER A 296 15.67 -1.07 10.00
C SER A 296 15.10 0.36 9.86
N ARG A 297 14.47 0.87 10.92
CA ARG A 297 13.95 2.24 11.01
C ARG A 297 14.81 3.15 11.89
N GLY A 298 15.78 2.59 12.60
CA GLY A 298 16.71 3.27 13.48
C GLY A 298 18.12 3.29 12.92
N GLY A 299 18.34 4.03 11.83
CA GLY A 299 19.67 4.23 11.30
C GLY A 299 19.67 5.43 10.38
N ALA A 300 20.06 6.61 10.91
CA ALA A 300 20.67 7.60 10.07
C ALA A 300 21.94 6.94 9.50
N GLY A 301 21.91 6.61 8.21
CA GLY A 301 23.06 6.27 7.41
C GLY A 301 23.21 7.34 6.37
#